data_17be125edb498c552fe5ff193c954617
#
_entry.id   17be125edb498c552fe5ff193c954617
#
_cell.length_a   1.000
_cell.length_b   1.000
_cell.length_c   1.000
_cell.angle_alpha   90.00
_cell.angle_beta   90.00
_cell.angle_gamma   90.00
#
_symmetry.space_group_name_H-M   'P 1'
#
loop_
_entity.id
_entity.type
_entity.pdbx_description
1 polymer ?
#
loop_
_entity_poly.entity_id
_entity_poly.type
_entity_poly.pdbx_seq_one_letter_code
_entity_poly.pdbx_strand_id
1 'polypeptide(L)'
;MDRDTGKKQLYVILTKLAGAMAKGNTPLKIVTTRIMPHIHRGSPIIILSPLEDDPTIVDAVRDLRARNFEVTVLSPSSLEFEFDARRIDRTGYEVLKTERDILMTELRGLGAYVMDWEPDMLLFTALAGARGF
;
A
#
# COMPACT_ATOMS: atom_id res chain seq x y z
N MET A 1 -11.11 7.85 22.54
CA MET A 1 -10.28 6.75 22.06
C MET A 1 -8.84 7.00 22.41
N ASP A 2 -8.23 6.08 23.08
CA ASP A 2 -6.87 6.22 23.56
C ASP A 2 -5.88 6.11 22.40
N ARG A 3 -4.91 7.01 22.33
CA ARG A 3 -3.87 7.00 21.28
C ARG A 3 -3.04 5.71 21.32
N ASP A 4 -2.80 5.16 22.49
CA ASP A 4 -2.02 3.94 22.66
C ASP A 4 -2.76 2.72 22.08
N THR A 5 -4.08 2.70 22.22
CA THR A 5 -4.91 1.65 21.63
C THR A 5 -4.83 1.67 20.10
N GLY A 6 -4.85 2.87 19.50
CA GLY A 6 -4.71 3.03 18.06
C GLY A 6 -3.37 2.53 17.53
N LYS A 7 -2.27 2.84 18.22
CA LYS A 7 -0.93 2.40 17.85
C LYS A 7 -0.76 0.89 17.98
N LYS A 8 -1.26 0.30 19.06
CA LYS A 8 -1.24 -1.15 19.28
C LYS A 8 -2.05 -1.87 18.20
N GLN A 9 -3.22 -1.35 17.88
CA GLN A 9 -4.08 -1.90 16.84
C GLN A 9 -3.37 -1.89 15.49
N LEU A 10 -2.75 -0.77 15.13
CA LEU A 10 -1.97 -0.65 13.90
C LEU A 10 -0.84 -1.68 13.85
N TYR A 11 -0.10 -1.82 14.93
CA TYR A 11 0.99 -2.80 15.02
C TYR A 11 0.49 -4.23 14.82
N VAL A 12 -0.62 -4.60 15.47
CA VAL A 12 -1.23 -5.92 15.34
C VAL A 12 -1.67 -6.18 13.90
N ILE A 13 -2.32 -5.20 13.27
CA ILE A 13 -2.76 -5.32 11.87
C ILE A 13 -1.56 -5.53 10.95
N LEU A 14 -0.51 -4.73 11.10
CA LEU A 14 0.70 -4.85 10.29
C LEU A 14 1.40 -6.20 10.48
N THR A 15 1.45 -6.69 11.70
CA THR A 15 2.03 -8.00 11.99
C THR A 15 1.22 -9.12 11.31
N LYS A 16 -0.10 -9.05 11.37
CA LYS A 16 -0.98 -10.01 10.70
C LYS A 16 -0.84 -9.95 9.18
N LEU A 17 -0.76 -8.74 8.62
CA LEU A 17 -0.55 -8.56 7.18
C LEU A 17 0.80 -9.12 6.74
N ALA A 18 1.85 -8.89 7.50
CA ALA A 18 3.17 -9.45 7.20
C ALA A 18 3.15 -10.98 7.17
N GLY A 19 2.40 -11.61 8.08
CA GLY A 19 2.22 -13.06 8.09
C GLY A 19 1.32 -13.58 6.96
N ALA A 20 0.40 -12.75 6.47
CA ALA A 20 -0.56 -13.14 5.42
C ALA A 20 0.01 -13.01 4.00
N MET A 21 1.07 -12.23 3.80
CA MET A 21 1.61 -11.92 2.48
C MET A 21 2.12 -13.11 1.66
N ALA A 22 2.36 -14.23 2.29
CA ALA A 22 2.96 -15.38 1.61
C ALA A 22 1.95 -16.31 0.93
N LYS A 23 0.65 -16.06 1.01
CA LYS A 23 -0.35 -17.07 0.66
C LYS A 23 -1.42 -16.58 -0.31
N GLY A 24 -1.10 -16.44 -1.57
CA GLY A 24 -2.14 -16.39 -2.59
C GLY A 24 -2.06 -15.22 -3.56
N ASN A 25 -2.60 -15.46 -4.75
CA ASN A 25 -2.66 -14.51 -5.86
C ASN A 25 -4.05 -13.88 -5.97
N THR A 26 -4.78 -13.72 -4.87
CA THR A 26 -6.12 -13.13 -4.91
C THR A 26 -6.01 -11.62 -5.17
N PRO A 27 -6.67 -11.11 -6.23
CA PRO A 27 -6.67 -9.68 -6.49
C PRO A 27 -7.19 -8.86 -5.31
N LEU A 28 -6.58 -7.71 -5.08
CA LEU A 28 -6.94 -6.84 -3.96
C LEU A 28 -8.41 -6.45 -3.99
N LYS A 29 -8.99 -6.21 -5.16
CA LYS A 29 -10.40 -5.87 -5.29
C LYS A 29 -11.31 -6.95 -4.70
N ILE A 30 -10.99 -8.21 -4.89
CA ILE A 30 -11.77 -9.32 -4.32
C ILE A 30 -11.65 -9.33 -2.80
N VAL A 31 -10.43 -9.15 -2.28
CA VAL A 31 -10.19 -9.11 -0.84
C VAL A 31 -10.96 -7.96 -0.20
N THR A 32 -10.86 -6.76 -0.75
CA THR A 32 -11.56 -5.59 -0.20
C THR A 32 -13.07 -5.75 -0.25
N THR A 33 -13.60 -6.30 -1.34
CA THR A 33 -15.04 -6.55 -1.45
C THR A 33 -15.53 -7.51 -0.37
N ARG A 34 -14.75 -8.53 -0.05
CA ARG A 34 -15.11 -9.51 0.98
C ARG A 34 -15.04 -8.96 2.40
N ILE A 35 -14.07 -8.09 2.68
CA ILE A 35 -13.87 -7.58 4.03
C ILE A 35 -14.69 -6.33 4.34
N MET A 36 -15.09 -5.57 3.33
CA MET A 36 -15.81 -4.30 3.53
C MET A 36 -17.03 -4.40 4.44
N PRO A 37 -17.89 -5.43 4.32
CA PRO A 37 -19.05 -5.56 5.21
C PRO A 37 -18.71 -5.76 6.67
N HIS A 38 -17.47 -6.15 6.97
CA HIS A 38 -17.01 -6.47 8.32
C HIS A 38 -16.21 -5.34 8.97
N ILE A 39 -16.03 -4.22 8.26
CA ILE A 39 -15.24 -3.09 8.73
C ILE A 39 -16.15 -1.91 9.03
N HIS A 40 -15.93 -1.26 10.17
CA HIS A 40 -16.67 -0.05 10.53
C HIS A 40 -16.38 1.07 9.54
N ARG A 41 -17.42 1.84 9.20
CA ARG A 41 -17.28 3.02 8.34
C ARG A 41 -16.27 3.99 8.94
N GLY A 42 -15.43 4.56 8.09
CA GLY A 42 -14.42 5.52 8.51
C GLY A 42 -13.18 4.91 9.12
N SER A 43 -13.11 3.59 9.24
CA SER A 43 -11.90 2.91 9.72
C SER A 43 -10.75 3.16 8.77
N PRO A 44 -9.51 3.38 9.30
CA PRO A 44 -8.34 3.49 8.46
C PRO A 44 -7.99 2.13 7.86
N ILE A 45 -7.72 2.13 6.57
CA ILE A 45 -7.30 0.94 5.81
C ILE A 45 -5.86 1.17 5.38
N ILE A 46 -4.99 0.22 5.69
CA ILE A 46 -3.60 0.26 5.24
C ILE A 46 -3.38 -0.89 4.28
N ILE A 47 -2.93 -0.54 3.08
CA ILE A 47 -2.62 -1.50 2.03
C ILE A 47 -1.11 -1.56 1.86
N LEU A 48 -0.54 -2.76 2.00
CA LEU A 48 0.85 -3.02 1.66
C LEU A 48 0.90 -3.68 0.29
N SER A 49 1.45 -3.00 -0.70
CA SER A 49 1.52 -3.52 -2.06
C SER A 49 2.74 -3.02 -2.79
N PRO A 50 3.48 -3.89 -3.48
CA PRO A 50 4.58 -3.45 -4.33
C PRO A 50 4.12 -2.71 -5.59
N LEU A 51 2.83 -2.68 -5.89
CA LEU A 51 2.23 -2.03 -7.06
C LEU A 51 2.72 -2.61 -8.39
N GLU A 52 3.09 -3.88 -8.41
CA GLU A 52 3.66 -4.51 -9.62
C GLU A 52 2.69 -5.46 -10.31
N ASP A 53 1.99 -6.29 -9.57
CA ASP A 53 1.30 -7.45 -10.15
C ASP A 53 -0.23 -7.43 -10.01
N ASP A 54 -0.80 -6.38 -9.45
CA ASP A 54 -2.24 -6.33 -9.25
C ASP A 54 -2.86 -5.08 -9.87
N PRO A 55 -3.42 -5.20 -11.08
CA PRO A 55 -4.08 -4.07 -11.74
C PRO A 55 -5.39 -3.67 -11.07
N THR A 56 -5.91 -4.47 -10.15
CA THR A 56 -7.18 -4.18 -9.49
C THR A 56 -7.06 -3.21 -8.31
N ILE A 57 -5.84 -2.81 -7.95
CA ILE A 57 -5.63 -1.93 -6.80
C ILE A 57 -6.34 -0.57 -6.95
N VAL A 58 -6.36 -0.02 -8.15
CA VAL A 58 -7.04 1.27 -8.41
C VAL A 58 -8.53 1.13 -8.14
N ASP A 59 -9.15 0.08 -8.64
CA ASP A 59 -10.57 -0.19 -8.41
C ASP A 59 -10.87 -0.43 -6.94
N ALA A 60 -10.01 -1.18 -6.26
CA ALA A 60 -10.15 -1.45 -4.83
C ALA A 60 -10.10 -0.15 -4.01
N VAL A 61 -9.13 0.71 -4.27
CA VAL A 61 -8.99 1.99 -3.57
C VAL A 61 -10.17 2.92 -3.90
N ARG A 62 -10.59 2.95 -5.14
CA ARG A 62 -11.77 3.73 -5.55
C ARG A 62 -13.01 3.31 -4.78
N ASP A 63 -13.28 2.01 -4.67
CA ASP A 63 -14.42 1.50 -3.94
C ASP A 63 -14.35 1.83 -2.44
N LEU A 64 -13.17 1.68 -1.84
CA LEU A 64 -12.95 2.02 -0.44
C LEU A 64 -13.17 3.52 -0.20
N ARG A 65 -12.63 4.37 -1.05
CA ARG A 65 -12.79 5.81 -0.93
C ARG A 65 -14.25 6.25 -1.15
N ALA A 66 -14.96 5.60 -2.07
CA ALA A 66 -16.36 5.87 -2.30
C ALA A 66 -17.23 5.58 -1.07
N ARG A 67 -16.77 4.67 -0.21
CA ARG A 67 -17.44 4.34 1.05
C ARG A 67 -16.85 5.09 2.25
N ASN A 68 -16.07 6.14 2.00
CA ASN A 68 -15.49 7.02 3.01
C ASN A 68 -14.46 6.36 3.94
N PHE A 69 -13.83 5.28 3.50
CA PHE A 69 -12.69 4.73 4.23
C PHE A 69 -11.45 5.61 3.99
N GLU A 70 -10.66 5.80 5.03
CA GLU A 70 -9.35 6.42 4.92
C GLU A 70 -8.34 5.37 4.47
N VAL A 71 -7.74 5.56 3.29
CA VAL A 71 -6.85 4.57 2.68
C VAL A 71 -5.42 5.09 2.66
N THR A 72 -4.51 4.29 3.17
CA THR A 72 -3.06 4.53 3.07
C THR A 72 -2.43 3.35 2.36
N VAL A 73 -1.65 3.64 1.33
CA VAL A 73 -0.91 2.63 0.57
C VAL A 73 0.56 2.77 0.89
N LEU A 74 1.15 1.73 1.44
CA LEU A 74 2.60 1.64 1.63
C LEU A 74 3.13 0.69 0.57
N SER A 75 4.03 1.19 -0.26
CA SER A 75 4.56 0.42 -1.36
C SER A 75 6.06 0.16 -1.18
N PRO A 76 6.43 -1.03 -0.72
CA PRO A 76 7.83 -1.43 -0.72
C PRO A 76 8.31 -1.59 -2.16
N SER A 77 9.45 -0.99 -2.47
CA SER A 77 10.03 -1.06 -3.81
C SER A 77 11.35 -1.81 -3.77
N SER A 78 11.47 -2.78 -4.66
CA SER A 78 12.73 -3.49 -4.91
C SER A 78 13.44 -3.02 -6.18
N LEU A 79 12.87 -2.03 -6.90
CA LEU A 79 13.39 -1.62 -8.21
C LEU A 79 14.84 -1.16 -8.16
N GLU A 80 15.20 -0.31 -7.20
CA GLU A 80 16.56 0.17 -7.06
C GLU A 80 17.53 -0.94 -6.70
N PHE A 81 17.10 -1.83 -5.81
CA PHE A 81 17.89 -3.00 -5.45
C PHE A 81 18.13 -3.92 -6.66
N GLU A 82 17.10 -4.17 -7.46
CA GLU A 82 17.21 -4.99 -8.65
C GLU A 82 18.08 -4.34 -9.71
N PHE A 83 17.99 -3.03 -9.86
CA PHE A 83 18.85 -2.27 -10.77
C PHE A 83 20.31 -2.32 -10.30
N ASP A 84 20.57 -2.07 -9.03
CA ASP A 84 21.91 -2.12 -8.46
C ASP A 84 22.53 -3.52 -8.53
N ALA A 85 21.69 -4.55 -8.39
CA ALA A 85 22.10 -5.94 -8.53
C ALA A 85 22.22 -6.37 -10.01
N ARG A 86 22.01 -5.47 -10.94
CA ARG A 86 22.06 -5.70 -12.40
C ARG A 86 21.10 -6.78 -12.88
N ARG A 87 19.99 -6.96 -12.19
CA ARG A 87 18.94 -7.90 -12.62
C ARG A 87 18.04 -7.30 -13.69
N ILE A 88 17.96 -5.98 -13.75
CA ILE A 88 17.26 -5.24 -14.80
C ILE A 88 18.22 -4.20 -15.38
N ASP A 89 18.06 -3.88 -16.66
CA ASP A 89 18.84 -2.83 -17.29
C ASP A 89 18.25 -1.46 -17.01
N ARG A 90 18.95 -0.40 -17.44
CA ARG A 90 18.51 0.97 -17.20
C ARG A 90 17.17 1.27 -17.86
N THR A 91 16.96 0.79 -19.08
CA THR A 91 15.70 1.00 -19.81
C THR A 91 14.55 0.34 -19.07
N GLY A 92 14.72 -0.91 -18.67
CA GLY A 92 13.72 -1.63 -17.88
C GLY A 92 13.42 -0.95 -16.56
N TYR A 93 14.45 -0.47 -15.86
CA TYR A 93 14.29 0.28 -14.62
C TYR A 93 13.46 1.55 -14.83
N GLU A 94 13.77 2.34 -15.86
CA GLU A 94 13.05 3.58 -16.13
C GLU A 94 11.58 3.33 -16.50
N VAL A 95 11.31 2.29 -17.28
CA VAL A 95 9.94 1.91 -17.64
C VAL A 95 9.14 1.52 -16.39
N LEU A 96 9.67 0.62 -15.58
CA LEU A 96 9.00 0.15 -14.37
C LEU A 96 8.79 1.28 -13.36
N LYS A 97 9.78 2.15 -13.21
CA LYS A 97 9.68 3.30 -12.32
C LYS A 97 8.59 4.26 -12.80
N THR A 98 8.51 4.52 -14.10
CA THR A 98 7.50 5.41 -14.67
C THR A 98 6.10 4.83 -14.47
N GLU A 99 5.92 3.55 -14.75
CA GLU A 99 4.63 2.87 -14.53
C GLU A 99 4.20 2.94 -13.06
N ARG A 100 5.14 2.72 -12.16
CA ARG A 100 4.90 2.81 -10.73
C ARG A 100 4.52 4.23 -10.29
N ASP A 101 5.23 5.24 -10.78
CA ASP A 101 4.96 6.64 -10.45
C ASP A 101 3.58 7.08 -10.97
N ILE A 102 3.19 6.64 -12.15
CA ILE A 102 1.86 6.89 -12.71
C ILE A 102 0.78 6.28 -11.81
N LEU A 103 0.96 5.03 -11.42
CA LEU A 103 0.01 4.34 -10.56
C LEU A 103 -0.11 5.02 -9.19
N MET A 104 1.01 5.40 -8.58
CA MET A 104 1.00 6.13 -7.32
C MET A 104 0.27 7.47 -7.43
N THR A 105 0.48 8.19 -8.52
CA THR A 105 -0.20 9.46 -8.80
C THR A 105 -1.71 9.24 -8.94
N GLU A 106 -2.11 8.19 -9.64
CA GLU A 106 -3.52 7.83 -9.81
C GLU A 106 -4.18 7.52 -8.45
N LEU A 107 -3.52 6.76 -7.61
CA LEU A 107 -4.02 6.43 -6.28
C LEU A 107 -4.16 7.69 -5.40
N ARG A 108 -3.19 8.59 -5.47
CA ARG A 108 -3.27 9.89 -4.76
C ARG A 108 -4.44 10.73 -5.27
N GLY A 109 -4.70 10.69 -6.56
CA GLY A 109 -5.84 11.37 -7.17
C GLY A 109 -7.19 10.85 -6.67
N LEU A 110 -7.26 9.62 -6.20
CA LEU A 110 -8.44 9.05 -5.57
C LEU A 110 -8.60 9.45 -4.10
N GLY A 111 -7.63 10.16 -3.54
CA GLY A 111 -7.64 10.57 -2.14
C GLY A 111 -6.93 9.64 -1.17
N ALA A 112 -6.19 8.66 -1.67
CA ALA A 112 -5.38 7.79 -0.83
C ALA A 112 -4.06 8.48 -0.47
N TYR A 113 -3.55 8.15 0.72
CA TYR A 113 -2.19 8.50 1.10
C TYR A 113 -1.26 7.41 0.55
N VAL A 114 -0.28 7.78 -0.24
CA VAL A 114 0.63 6.81 -0.87
C VAL A 114 2.06 7.16 -0.52
N MET A 115 2.79 6.17 -0.02
CA MET A 115 4.19 6.32 0.34
C MET A 115 5.02 5.21 -0.23
N ASP A 116 6.11 5.60 -0.86
CA ASP A 116 7.17 4.68 -1.29
C ASP A 116 7.98 4.29 -0.06
N TRP A 117 7.98 3.00 0.26
CA TRP A 117 8.70 2.48 1.42
C TRP A 117 10.04 1.91 0.98
N GLU A 118 11.10 2.65 1.25
CA GLU A 118 12.45 2.20 0.96
C GLU A 118 12.92 1.16 1.99
N PRO A 119 13.77 0.20 1.58
CA PRO A 119 14.16 -0.92 2.44
C PRO A 119 14.80 -0.54 3.77
N ASP A 120 15.50 0.58 3.82
CA ASP A 120 16.18 1.09 5.02
C ASP A 120 15.33 2.04 5.85
N MET A 121 14.11 2.32 5.41
CA MET A 121 13.20 3.23 6.09
C MET A 121 12.38 2.48 7.14
N LEU A 122 12.34 3.01 8.36
CA LEU A 122 11.49 2.46 9.41
C LEU A 122 10.01 2.67 9.05
N LEU A 123 9.17 1.69 9.40
CA LEU A 123 7.75 1.72 9.10
C LEU A 123 7.05 2.99 9.61
N PHE A 124 7.38 3.44 10.82
CA PHE A 124 6.82 4.66 11.37
C PHE A 124 7.17 5.90 10.55
N THR A 125 8.38 5.97 10.05
CA THR A 125 8.83 7.06 9.19
C THR A 125 8.05 7.05 7.87
N ALA A 126 7.85 5.88 7.27
CA ALA A 126 7.08 5.74 6.05
C ALA A 126 5.62 6.17 6.25
N LEU A 127 5.00 5.74 7.34
CA LEU A 127 3.62 6.12 7.66
C LEU A 127 3.48 7.62 7.92
N ALA A 128 4.40 8.19 8.68
CA ALA A 128 4.41 9.63 8.94
C ALA A 128 4.57 10.43 7.66
N GLY A 129 5.47 10.01 6.75
CA GLY A 129 5.65 10.64 5.45
C GLY A 129 4.41 10.55 4.57
N ALA A 130 3.74 9.40 4.54
CA ALA A 130 2.52 9.20 3.76
C ALA A 130 1.38 10.11 4.22
N ARG A 131 1.28 10.36 5.51
CA ARG A 131 0.18 11.13 6.12
C ARG A 131 0.54 12.57 6.44
N GLY A 132 1.77 12.99 6.19
CA GLY A 132 2.21 14.36 6.44
C GLY A 132 2.40 14.71 7.92
N PHE A 133 2.67 13.73 8.74
CA PHE A 133 2.91 13.94 10.18
C PHE A 133 4.24 14.64 10.43
#